data_ed00a20cbe3bb44b5e3171533f8936d5
#
_entry.id   ed00a20cbe3bb44b5e3171533f8936d5
#
_cell.length_a   1.000
_cell.length_b   1.000
_cell.length_c   1.000
_cell.angle_alpha   90.00
_cell.angle_beta   90.00
_cell.angle_gamma   90.00
#
_symmetry.space_group_name_H-M   'P 1'
#
loop_
_entity.id
_entity.type
_entity.pdbx_description
1 polymer ?
#
loop_
_entity_poly.entity_id
_entity_poly.type
_entity_poly.pdbx_seq_one_letter_code
_entity_poly.pdbx_strand_id
1 'polypeptide(L)'
;MKIFANKEIKKLFLAVSVIWVVSLLLTQGFLWLFYQQFSLFLLLVSLLAGTSMLAVCCSYFRKQNKIMEQAVSQINAYLDGNLDARIECDYEGELYRLFHAVNSLAAVLNAHADNELREKEFLKNTISDISHQL
;
A
#
# COMPACT_ATOMS: atom_id res chain seq x y z
N MET A 1 -9.49 -12.63 0.61
CA MET A 1 -9.58 -11.98 1.94
C MET A 1 -8.23 -11.99 2.67
N LYS A 2 -7.22 -11.27 2.14
CA LYS A 2 -5.86 -11.24 2.73
C LYS A 2 -5.61 -10.06 3.70
N ILE A 3 -6.61 -9.19 3.94
CA ILE A 3 -6.47 -8.00 4.81
C ILE A 3 -6.13 -8.39 6.25
N PHE A 4 -6.71 -9.50 6.73
CA PHE A 4 -6.46 -10.03 8.07
C PHE A 4 -5.20 -10.90 8.19
N ALA A 5 -4.42 -11.08 7.11
CA ALA A 5 -3.15 -11.77 7.18
C ALA A 5 -2.05 -10.90 7.81
N ASN A 6 -2.19 -9.57 7.76
CA ASN A 6 -1.25 -8.65 8.38
C ASN A 6 -1.57 -8.46 9.88
N LYS A 7 -0.66 -8.91 10.75
CA LYS A 7 -0.81 -8.84 12.22
C LYS A 7 -1.02 -7.41 12.72
N GLU A 8 -0.43 -6.42 12.08
CA GLU A 8 -0.55 -5.00 12.47
C GLU A 8 -1.96 -4.44 12.18
N ILE A 9 -2.54 -4.80 11.04
CA ILE A 9 -3.91 -4.40 10.71
C ILE A 9 -4.91 -5.03 11.67
N LYS A 10 -4.71 -6.30 12.04
CA LYS A 10 -5.53 -6.98 13.07
C LYS A 10 -5.47 -6.26 14.42
N LYS A 11 -4.27 -5.90 14.89
CA LYS A 11 -4.10 -5.17 16.14
C LYS A 11 -4.81 -3.82 16.11
N LEU A 12 -4.70 -3.09 15.00
CA LEU A 12 -5.36 -1.78 14.85
C LEU A 12 -6.88 -1.92 14.88
N PHE A 13 -7.46 -2.88 14.14
CA PHE A 13 -8.90 -3.16 14.19
C PHE A 13 -9.37 -3.57 15.57
N LEU A 14 -8.60 -4.42 16.26
CA LEU A 14 -8.90 -4.84 17.62
C LEU A 14 -8.85 -3.64 18.59
N ALA A 15 -7.83 -2.80 18.49
CA ALA A 15 -7.71 -1.60 19.34
C ALA A 15 -8.89 -0.63 19.12
N VAL A 16 -9.26 -0.35 17.88
CA VAL A 16 -10.42 0.50 17.54
C VAL A 16 -11.71 -0.10 18.07
N SER A 17 -11.91 -1.41 17.91
CA SER A 17 -13.10 -2.10 18.43
C SER A 17 -13.17 -2.06 19.97
N VAL A 18 -12.04 -2.25 20.64
CA VAL A 18 -11.99 -2.16 22.12
C VAL A 18 -12.31 -0.75 22.59
N ILE A 19 -11.72 0.28 21.99
CA ILE A 19 -11.99 1.68 22.34
C ILE A 19 -13.48 2.00 22.15
N TRP A 20 -14.08 1.54 21.05
CA TRP A 20 -15.50 1.72 20.79
C TRP A 20 -16.39 1.05 21.84
N VAL A 21 -16.12 -0.22 22.19
CA VAL A 21 -16.87 -0.95 23.23
C VAL A 21 -16.73 -0.27 24.59
N VAL A 22 -15.52 0.16 24.97
CA VAL A 22 -15.28 0.88 26.23
C VAL A 22 -16.03 2.20 26.27
N SER A 23 -16.03 2.98 25.19
CA SER A 23 -16.80 4.22 25.05
C SER A 23 -18.30 3.99 25.23
N LEU A 24 -18.82 2.90 24.67
CA LEU A 24 -20.22 2.51 24.76
C LEU A 24 -20.60 2.14 26.20
N LEU A 25 -19.75 1.36 26.90
CA LEU A 25 -19.95 1.01 28.30
C LEU A 25 -19.90 2.22 29.22
N LEU A 26 -18.98 3.14 29.00
CA LEU A 26 -18.87 4.38 29.78
C LEU A 26 -20.08 5.28 29.61
N THR A 27 -20.59 5.44 28.38
CA THR A 27 -21.79 6.25 28.12
C THR A 27 -23.04 5.65 28.74
N GLN A 28 -23.24 4.34 28.65
CA GLN A 28 -24.37 3.68 29.29
C GLN A 28 -24.25 3.67 30.85
N GLY A 29 -23.04 3.44 31.35
CA GLY A 29 -22.77 3.50 32.80
C GLY A 29 -23.04 4.88 33.39
N PHE A 30 -22.62 5.96 32.71
CA PHE A 30 -22.90 7.33 33.10
C PHE A 30 -24.41 7.62 33.13
N LEU A 31 -25.15 7.22 32.10
CA LEU A 31 -26.60 7.41 32.07
C LEU A 31 -27.31 6.65 33.17
N TRP A 32 -26.89 5.43 33.48
CA TRP A 32 -27.47 4.64 34.56
C TRP A 32 -27.20 5.25 35.93
N LEU A 33 -26.00 5.79 36.17
CA LEU A 33 -25.59 6.37 37.43
C LEU A 33 -26.30 7.70 37.74
N PHE A 34 -26.46 8.57 36.72
CA PHE A 34 -27.00 9.93 36.92
C PHE A 34 -28.50 10.04 36.64
N TYR A 35 -29.02 9.25 35.70
CA TYR A 35 -30.43 9.35 35.28
C TYR A 35 -31.27 8.12 35.65
N GLN A 36 -30.63 7.08 36.16
CA GLN A 36 -31.29 5.78 36.46
C GLN A 36 -32.11 5.22 35.27
N GLN A 37 -31.79 5.62 34.05
CA GLN A 37 -32.47 5.20 32.83
C GLN A 37 -31.46 4.60 31.87
N PHE A 38 -31.86 3.49 31.27
CA PHE A 38 -31.11 2.85 30.15
C PHE A 38 -31.68 3.35 28.84
N SER A 39 -30.86 4.07 28.04
CA SER A 39 -31.32 4.61 26.76
C SER A 39 -31.04 3.64 25.62
N LEU A 40 -32.05 2.90 25.23
CA LEU A 40 -32.00 1.97 24.09
C LEU A 40 -31.73 2.71 22.77
N PHE A 41 -32.25 3.93 22.63
CA PHE A 41 -32.04 4.78 21.48
C PHE A 41 -30.54 5.14 21.30
N LEU A 42 -29.87 5.61 22.37
CA LEU A 42 -28.45 5.92 22.34
C LEU A 42 -27.57 4.69 22.05
N LEU A 43 -27.97 3.52 22.52
CA LEU A 43 -27.29 2.27 22.23
C LEU A 43 -27.39 1.92 20.73
N LEU A 44 -28.56 2.02 20.14
CA LEU A 44 -28.77 1.76 18.70
C LEU A 44 -27.97 2.75 17.82
N VAL A 45 -27.99 4.05 18.16
CA VAL A 45 -27.23 5.07 17.42
C VAL A 45 -25.73 4.79 17.51
N SER A 46 -25.21 4.45 18.68
CA SER A 46 -23.81 4.10 18.89
C SER A 46 -23.39 2.85 18.13
N LEU A 47 -24.24 1.83 18.07
CA LEU A 47 -24.00 0.62 17.28
C LEU A 47 -23.94 0.92 15.77
N LEU A 48 -24.88 1.72 15.27
CA LEU A 48 -24.87 2.14 13.86
C LEU A 48 -23.62 2.96 13.51
N ALA A 49 -23.23 3.90 14.36
CA ALA A 49 -22.04 4.72 14.16
C ALA A 49 -20.75 3.86 14.16
N GLY A 50 -20.61 2.94 15.10
CA GLY A 50 -19.44 2.06 15.19
C GLY A 50 -19.35 1.09 14.00
N THR A 51 -20.46 0.49 13.59
CA THR A 51 -20.44 -0.40 12.41
C THR A 51 -20.15 0.33 11.12
N SER A 52 -20.68 1.56 10.94
CA SER A 52 -20.37 2.39 9.77
C SER A 52 -18.90 2.79 9.73
N MET A 53 -18.31 3.17 10.86
CA MET A 53 -16.90 3.50 10.96
C MET A 53 -15.99 2.32 10.60
N LEU A 54 -16.29 1.13 11.12
CA LEU A 54 -15.55 -0.09 10.79
C LEU A 54 -15.68 -0.45 9.29
N ALA A 55 -16.86 -0.28 8.70
CA ALA A 55 -17.07 -0.52 7.27
C ALA A 55 -16.23 0.42 6.39
N VAL A 56 -16.17 1.70 6.73
CA VAL A 56 -15.34 2.69 6.02
C VAL A 56 -13.85 2.33 6.14
N CYS A 57 -13.38 2.01 7.34
CA CYS A 57 -12.01 1.56 7.57
C CYS A 57 -11.67 0.30 6.75
N CYS A 58 -12.55 -0.69 6.74
CA CYS A 58 -12.37 -1.90 5.94
C CYS A 58 -12.28 -1.59 4.44
N SER A 59 -13.13 -0.71 3.93
CA SER A 59 -13.12 -0.31 2.53
C SER A 59 -11.83 0.41 2.16
N TYR A 60 -11.37 1.31 3.02
CA TYR A 60 -10.11 2.02 2.83
C TYR A 60 -8.92 1.06 2.79
N PHE A 61 -8.81 0.15 3.75
CA PHE A 61 -7.72 -0.83 3.78
C PHE A 61 -7.75 -1.80 2.60
N ARG A 62 -8.95 -2.18 2.12
CA ARG A 62 -9.07 -2.99 0.90
C ARG A 62 -8.50 -2.27 -0.32
N LYS A 63 -8.83 -0.99 -0.46
CA LYS A 63 -8.32 -0.17 -1.56
C LYS A 63 -6.80 -0.05 -1.49
N GLN A 64 -6.24 0.28 -0.32
CA GLN A 64 -4.80 0.39 -0.12
C GLN A 64 -4.06 -0.92 -0.40
N ASN A 65 -4.62 -2.05 0.05
CA ASN A 65 -4.00 -3.36 -0.17
C ASN A 65 -3.97 -3.73 -1.66
N LYS A 66 -5.05 -3.40 -2.40
CA LYS A 66 -5.12 -3.62 -3.85
C LYS A 66 -4.06 -2.80 -4.60
N ILE A 67 -3.90 -1.53 -4.24
CA ILE A 67 -2.87 -0.65 -4.82
C ILE A 67 -1.47 -1.23 -4.57
N MET A 68 -1.21 -1.68 -3.35
CA MET A 68 0.09 -2.28 -3.00
C MET A 68 0.35 -3.60 -3.74
N GLU A 69 -0.66 -4.46 -3.89
CA GLU A 69 -0.55 -5.71 -4.67
C GLU A 69 -0.25 -5.42 -6.15
N GLN A 70 -0.87 -4.40 -6.73
CA GLN A 70 -0.59 -3.97 -8.10
C GLN A 70 0.84 -3.45 -8.24
N ALA A 71 1.31 -2.62 -7.31
CA ALA A 71 2.67 -2.11 -7.31
C ALA A 71 3.71 -3.24 -7.21
N VAL A 72 3.51 -4.20 -6.31
CA VAL A 72 4.39 -5.38 -6.18
C VAL A 72 4.37 -6.22 -7.46
N SER A 73 3.22 -6.39 -8.11
CA SER A 73 3.11 -7.11 -9.38
C SER A 73 3.92 -6.44 -10.49
N GLN A 74 3.90 -5.11 -10.59
CA GLN A 74 4.69 -4.37 -11.57
C GLN A 74 6.20 -4.46 -11.30
N ILE A 75 6.60 -4.39 -10.03
CA ILE A 75 8.00 -4.59 -9.64
C ILE A 75 8.48 -5.99 -10.02
N ASN A 76 7.68 -7.02 -9.73
CA ASN A 76 8.02 -8.40 -10.11
C ASN A 76 8.10 -8.56 -11.63
N ALA A 77 7.17 -7.98 -12.40
CA ALA A 77 7.24 -7.99 -13.85
C ALA A 77 8.53 -7.34 -14.38
N TYR A 78 8.97 -6.25 -13.77
CA TYR A 78 10.26 -5.62 -14.09
C TYR A 78 11.45 -6.56 -13.80
N LEU A 79 11.44 -7.21 -12.64
CA LEU A 79 12.49 -8.17 -12.26
C LEU A 79 12.51 -9.43 -13.15
N ASP A 80 11.36 -9.83 -13.66
CA ASP A 80 11.21 -10.95 -14.61
C ASP A 80 11.62 -10.60 -16.04
N GLY A 81 12.07 -9.38 -16.28
CA GLY A 81 12.64 -8.93 -17.56
C GLY A 81 11.76 -7.98 -18.37
N ASN A 82 10.56 -7.63 -17.91
CA ASN A 82 9.76 -6.59 -18.53
C ASN A 82 10.25 -5.20 -18.11
N LEU A 83 11.27 -4.69 -18.82
CA LEU A 83 11.91 -3.42 -18.49
C LEU A 83 11.01 -2.19 -18.68
N ASP A 84 9.84 -2.36 -19.32
CA ASP A 84 8.84 -1.31 -19.48
C ASP A 84 7.77 -1.29 -18.37
N ALA A 85 7.78 -2.30 -17.49
CA ALA A 85 6.86 -2.36 -16.37
C ALA A 85 7.03 -1.13 -15.47
N ARG A 86 5.91 -0.45 -15.18
CA ARG A 86 5.87 0.73 -14.31
C ARG A 86 4.66 0.66 -13.38
N ILE A 87 4.81 1.24 -12.21
CA ILE A 87 3.71 1.37 -11.24
C ILE A 87 2.85 2.57 -11.68
N GLU A 88 1.53 2.38 -11.73
CA GLU A 88 0.59 3.48 -11.97
C GLU A 88 0.67 4.49 -10.83
N CYS A 89 0.82 5.77 -11.19
CA CYS A 89 1.01 6.87 -10.25
C CYS A 89 -0.21 7.80 -10.17
N ASP A 90 -1.41 7.28 -10.34
CA ASP A 90 -2.67 8.05 -10.34
C ASP A 90 -3.19 8.37 -8.93
N TYR A 91 -2.40 8.11 -7.90
CA TYR A 91 -2.77 8.27 -6.50
C TYR A 91 -2.06 9.47 -5.87
N GLU A 92 -2.75 10.17 -4.98
CA GLU A 92 -2.17 11.27 -4.19
C GLU A 92 -1.59 10.76 -2.86
N GLY A 93 -0.58 11.46 -2.36
CA GLY A 93 0.00 11.21 -1.04
C GLY A 93 1.36 10.52 -1.05
N GLU A 94 1.74 9.95 0.10
CA GLU A 94 3.07 9.36 0.33
C GLU A 94 3.35 8.15 -0.58
N LEU A 95 2.33 7.36 -0.91
CA LEU A 95 2.47 6.23 -1.83
C LEU A 95 2.82 6.68 -3.25
N TYR A 96 2.27 7.81 -3.70
CA TYR A 96 2.62 8.40 -5.00
C TYR A 96 4.11 8.74 -5.07
N ARG A 97 4.64 9.38 -4.03
CA ARG A 97 6.07 9.73 -3.96
C ARG A 97 6.96 8.49 -4.01
N LEU A 98 6.58 7.43 -3.28
CA LEU A 98 7.30 6.16 -3.29
C LEU A 98 7.27 5.51 -4.68
N PHE A 99 6.10 5.42 -5.31
CA PHE A 99 5.94 4.81 -6.64
C PHE A 99 6.70 5.60 -7.71
N HIS A 100 6.68 6.92 -7.64
CA HIS A 100 7.46 7.77 -8.54
C HIS A 100 8.97 7.52 -8.36
N ALA A 101 9.45 7.40 -7.14
CA ALA A 101 10.86 7.09 -6.86
C ALA A 101 11.26 5.71 -7.41
N VAL A 102 10.39 4.69 -7.25
CA VAL A 102 10.63 3.35 -7.81
C VAL A 102 10.68 3.38 -9.34
N ASN A 103 9.73 4.08 -9.98
CA ASN A 103 9.73 4.23 -11.44
C ASN A 103 10.96 4.98 -11.95
N SER A 104 11.43 6.00 -11.23
CA SER A 104 12.65 6.74 -11.55
C SER A 104 13.89 5.85 -11.42
N LEU A 105 13.94 5.02 -10.37
CA LEU A 105 15.02 4.03 -10.20
C LEU A 105 15.06 3.03 -11.36
N ALA A 106 13.91 2.51 -11.78
CA ALA A 106 13.82 1.60 -12.93
C ALA A 106 14.33 2.27 -14.22
N ALA A 107 13.99 3.55 -14.44
CA ALA A 107 14.48 4.31 -15.60
C ALA A 107 16.01 4.49 -15.58
N VAL A 108 16.60 4.78 -14.43
CA VAL A 108 18.05 4.90 -14.26
C VAL A 108 18.75 3.56 -14.52
N LEU A 109 18.21 2.47 -13.98
CA LEU A 109 18.75 1.13 -14.21
C LEU A 109 18.72 0.73 -15.70
N ASN A 110 17.63 1.04 -16.41
CA ASN A 110 17.54 0.79 -17.85
C ASN A 110 18.57 1.60 -18.63
N ALA A 111 18.77 2.88 -18.28
CA ALA A 111 19.79 3.72 -18.92
C ALA A 111 21.21 3.19 -18.69
N HIS A 112 21.51 2.69 -17.49
CA HIS A 112 22.80 2.05 -17.21
C HIS A 112 23.01 0.77 -18.03
N ALA A 113 22.00 -0.08 -18.12
CA ALA A 113 22.07 -1.30 -18.93
C ALA A 113 22.31 -1.01 -20.42
N ASP A 114 21.63 0.00 -20.97
CA ASP A 114 21.84 0.44 -22.34
C ASP A 114 23.26 0.98 -22.58
N ASN A 115 23.79 1.76 -21.65
CA ASN A 115 25.15 2.29 -21.74
C ASN A 115 26.19 1.16 -21.70
N GLU A 116 26.04 0.19 -20.80
CA GLU A 116 26.93 -0.98 -20.75
C GLU A 116 26.92 -1.78 -22.05
N LEU A 117 25.75 -1.99 -22.66
CA LEU A 117 25.64 -2.67 -23.95
C LEU A 117 26.37 -1.91 -25.04
N ARG A 118 26.22 -0.59 -25.12
CA ARG A 118 26.92 0.25 -26.12
C ARG A 118 28.42 0.22 -25.91
N GLU A 119 28.91 0.27 -24.68
CA GLU A 119 30.34 0.15 -24.38
C GLU A 119 30.89 -1.21 -24.81
N LYS A 120 30.17 -2.30 -24.54
CA LYS A 120 30.57 -3.65 -24.99
C LYS A 120 30.62 -3.78 -26.51
N GLU A 121 29.63 -3.24 -27.22
CA GLU A 121 29.60 -3.23 -28.68
C GLU A 121 30.77 -2.38 -29.25
N PHE A 122 31.03 -1.21 -28.67
CA PHE A 122 32.14 -0.37 -29.05
C PHE A 122 33.49 -1.07 -28.86
N LEU A 123 33.71 -1.72 -27.71
CA LEU A 123 34.92 -2.50 -27.46
C LEU A 123 35.05 -3.68 -28.45
N LYS A 124 33.97 -4.40 -28.68
CA LYS A 124 33.98 -5.53 -29.66
C LYS A 124 34.36 -5.06 -31.07
N ASN A 125 33.76 -3.96 -31.53
CA ASN A 125 34.06 -3.39 -32.82
C ASN A 125 35.50 -2.88 -32.90
N THR A 126 36.01 -2.19 -31.86
CA THR A 126 37.38 -1.74 -31.80
C THR A 126 38.39 -2.89 -31.83
N ILE A 127 38.13 -3.97 -31.10
CA ILE A 127 38.97 -5.17 -31.11
C ILE A 127 38.95 -5.84 -32.48
N SER A 128 37.79 -5.90 -33.11
CA SER A 128 37.67 -6.44 -34.48
C SER A 128 38.46 -5.64 -35.51
N ASP A 129 38.38 -4.30 -35.41
CA ASP A 129 39.12 -3.43 -36.35
C ASP A 129 40.63 -3.54 -36.13
N ILE A 130 41.10 -3.62 -34.88
CA ILE A 130 42.53 -3.86 -34.60
C ILE A 130 42.98 -5.23 -35.14
N SER A 131 42.16 -6.26 -34.96
CA SER A 131 42.44 -7.61 -35.46
C SER A 131 42.53 -7.66 -37.00
N HIS A 132 41.77 -6.84 -37.71
CA HIS A 132 41.81 -6.74 -39.17
C HIS A 132 43.01 -5.94 -39.69
N GLN A 133 43.60 -5.05 -38.85
CA GLN A 133 44.78 -4.27 -39.22
C GLN A 133 46.12 -5.00 -38.99
N LEU A 134 46.07 -6.08 -38.25
CA LEU A 134 47.21 -6.96 -38.03
C LEU A 134 47.23 -8.08 -39.07
#